data_e11c84e7d4d05ca4866ac3e66bf2ff50
#
_entry.id   e11c84e7d4d05ca4866ac3e66bf2ff50
#
_cell.length_a   1.000
_cell.length_b   1.000
_cell.length_c   1.000
_cell.angle_alpha   90.00
_cell.angle_beta   90.00
_cell.angle_gamma   90.00
#
_symmetry.space_group_name_H-M   'P 1'
#
loop_
_entity.id
_entity.type
_entity.pdbx_description
1 polymer ?
#
loop_
_entity_poly.entity_id
_entity_poly.type
_entity_poly.pdbx_seq_one_letter_code
_entity_poly.pdbx_strand_id
1 'polypeptide(L)'
;IFFLFSCEKSDDNKIELFVSGAQIAGVNGMHFGPDGLLYAASVIGSDISIIDTETNEIVKRYDLSDGVIGPDDVAFNSKGEFYWTSILTGEVAGFNVKGEKVIAGNPGPGVNPITFSDDDRLFVAQCFFDNGLFEMDPSGQTAPRVIKDEIGEFCGLNGMDWGPDGRLYGPRWFNNEIVSVNVDTAEIRKEVGGLNVPAAVNFNSKGELFILDTGDGKVVKVVDGIKSDYALVELGLDNLAIDANDDVFVSSYSEGSILKVSPDGIEEVLPGGISHAGGIAVAGNDLI
;
A
#
# COMPACT_ATOMS: atom_id res chain seq x y z
N ILE A 1 -58.94 0.78 45.27
CA ILE A 1 -57.55 0.26 45.13
C ILE A 1 -57.11 0.60 43.70
N PHE A 2 -56.29 1.65 43.59
CA PHE A 2 -55.65 2.02 42.31
C PHE A 2 -54.29 1.32 42.28
N PHE A 3 -54.08 0.43 41.31
CA PHE A 3 -52.75 -0.08 40.96
C PHE A 3 -52.08 0.91 40.02
N LEU A 4 -51.07 1.60 40.51
CA LEU A 4 -50.10 2.33 39.69
C LEU A 4 -49.12 1.31 39.14
N PHE A 5 -49.22 0.99 37.85
CA PHE A 5 -48.13 0.34 37.14
C PHE A 5 -47.03 1.37 36.87
N SER A 6 -45.94 1.24 37.62
CA SER A 6 -44.69 1.90 37.30
C SER A 6 -44.16 1.25 36.00
N CYS A 7 -44.18 2.01 34.93
CA CYS A 7 -43.41 1.64 33.72
C CYS A 7 -41.95 2.00 34.02
N GLU A 8 -41.17 1.03 34.48
CA GLU A 8 -39.72 1.18 34.46
C GLU A 8 -39.27 1.34 32.99
N LYS A 9 -38.80 2.54 32.66
CA LYS A 9 -38.00 2.73 31.46
C LYS A 9 -36.74 1.91 31.64
N SER A 10 -36.59 0.85 30.86
CA SER A 10 -35.29 0.21 30.67
C SER A 10 -34.40 1.20 29.94
N ASP A 11 -33.52 1.86 30.69
CA ASP A 11 -32.48 2.75 30.20
C ASP A 11 -31.27 1.89 29.73
N ASP A 12 -31.47 0.99 28.77
CA ASP A 12 -30.38 0.20 28.21
C ASP A 12 -30.43 0.16 26.67
N ASN A 13 -30.35 1.34 26.07
CA ASN A 13 -29.82 1.43 24.69
C ASN A 13 -28.28 1.33 24.75
N LYS A 14 -27.77 0.19 25.17
CA LYS A 14 -26.36 -0.11 24.98
C LYS A 14 -26.12 -0.37 23.51
N ILE A 15 -25.29 0.46 22.89
CA ILE A 15 -24.72 0.14 21.57
C ILE A 15 -23.67 -0.93 21.85
N GLU A 16 -23.92 -2.14 21.37
CA GLU A 16 -22.97 -3.24 21.44
C GLU A 16 -22.27 -3.38 20.08
N LEU A 17 -20.96 -3.62 20.11
CA LEU A 17 -20.21 -3.92 18.90
C LEU A 17 -20.58 -5.35 18.44
N PHE A 18 -21.28 -5.45 17.33
CA PHE A 18 -21.76 -6.74 16.80
C PHE A 18 -20.65 -7.48 16.02
N VAL A 19 -19.87 -6.75 15.22
CA VAL A 19 -18.74 -7.26 14.47
C VAL A 19 -17.59 -6.27 14.59
N SER A 20 -16.39 -6.77 14.87
CA SER A 20 -15.19 -5.93 14.85
C SER A 20 -14.82 -5.61 13.39
N GLY A 21 -14.61 -4.34 13.10
CA GLY A 21 -13.98 -3.90 11.85
C GLY A 21 -12.48 -4.22 11.83
N ALA A 22 -11.88 -4.13 10.64
CA ALA A 22 -10.44 -4.15 10.49
C ALA A 22 -9.81 -2.95 11.24
N GLN A 23 -8.59 -3.13 11.72
CA GLN A 23 -7.87 -2.05 12.40
C GLN A 23 -7.46 -0.92 11.44
N ILE A 24 -7.28 -1.25 10.15
CA ILE A 24 -7.00 -0.32 9.06
C ILE A 24 -8.07 -0.50 7.98
N ALA A 25 -8.64 0.59 7.50
CA ALA A 25 -9.72 0.57 6.52
C ALA A 25 -9.19 0.33 5.09
N GLY A 26 -8.86 -0.92 4.76
CA GLY A 26 -8.20 -1.30 3.49
C GLY A 26 -6.73 -0.88 3.50
N VAL A 27 -5.84 -1.86 3.47
CA VAL A 27 -4.39 -1.60 3.43
C VAL A 27 -3.94 -1.60 1.98
N ASN A 28 -3.43 -0.44 1.54
CA ASN A 28 -2.83 -0.24 0.23
C ASN A 28 -1.30 -0.50 0.29
N GLY A 29 -0.50 0.48 -0.08
CA GLY A 29 0.95 0.36 -0.09
C GLY A 29 1.58 0.21 1.30
N MET A 30 2.70 -0.50 1.35
CA MET A 30 3.45 -0.75 2.57
C MET A 30 4.94 -0.68 2.33
N HIS A 31 5.68 -0.17 3.33
CA HIS A 31 7.14 -0.18 3.32
C HIS A 31 7.73 -0.25 4.73
N PHE A 32 8.81 -1.01 4.91
CA PHE A 32 9.56 -0.97 6.17
C PHE A 32 10.42 0.27 6.25
N GLY A 33 10.28 1.01 7.36
CA GLY A 33 11.15 2.13 7.67
C GLY A 33 12.54 1.68 8.16
N PRO A 34 13.52 2.59 8.14
CA PRO A 34 14.85 2.31 8.69
C PRO A 34 14.83 2.08 10.22
N ASP A 35 13.73 2.37 10.89
CA ASP A 35 13.45 2.05 12.29
C ASP A 35 12.97 0.60 12.50
N GLY A 36 12.81 -0.16 11.42
CA GLY A 36 12.33 -1.55 11.44
C GLY A 36 10.83 -1.69 11.59
N LEU A 37 10.07 -0.57 11.60
CA LEU A 37 8.61 -0.59 11.67
C LEU A 37 7.99 -0.62 10.28
N LEU A 38 6.82 -1.23 10.15
CA LEU A 38 6.06 -1.29 8.91
C LEU A 38 5.12 -0.08 8.82
N TYR A 39 5.26 0.71 7.77
CA TYR A 39 4.38 1.83 7.43
C TYR A 39 3.36 1.34 6.41
N ALA A 40 2.08 1.45 6.74
CA ALA A 40 0.97 0.97 5.93
C ALA A 40 0.00 2.11 5.60
N ALA A 41 -0.17 2.39 4.32
CA ALA A 41 -1.07 3.43 3.82
C ALA A 41 -2.49 2.91 3.67
N SER A 42 -3.47 3.76 3.91
CA SER A 42 -4.89 3.50 3.71
C SER A 42 -5.57 4.66 3.00
N VAL A 43 -5.98 4.44 1.76
CA VAL A 43 -6.74 5.43 0.99
C VAL A 43 -8.08 5.73 1.66
N ILE A 44 -8.80 4.69 2.05
CA ILE A 44 -10.15 4.81 2.65
C ILE A 44 -10.06 5.39 4.06
N GLY A 45 -9.10 4.92 4.87
CA GLY A 45 -8.87 5.45 6.22
C GLY A 45 -8.33 6.87 6.22
N SER A 46 -7.71 7.31 5.13
CA SER A 46 -6.91 8.54 5.05
C SER A 46 -5.89 8.60 6.20
N ASP A 47 -5.19 7.50 6.41
CA ASP A 47 -4.13 7.40 7.40
C ASP A 47 -2.93 6.58 6.91
N ILE A 48 -1.79 6.81 7.56
CA ILE A 48 -0.61 5.95 7.48
C ILE A 48 -0.39 5.39 8.88
N SER A 49 -0.59 4.09 9.02
CA SER A 49 -0.42 3.36 10.27
C SER A 49 1.01 2.82 10.36
N ILE A 50 1.65 3.01 11.50
CA ILE A 50 2.98 2.49 11.80
C ILE A 50 2.83 1.30 12.73
N ILE A 51 3.34 0.16 12.31
CA ILE A 51 3.09 -1.15 12.91
C ILE A 51 4.41 -1.76 13.36
N ASP A 52 4.45 -2.19 14.61
CA ASP A 52 5.49 -3.08 15.12
C ASP A 52 5.06 -4.52 14.82
N THR A 53 5.77 -5.17 13.88
CA THR A 53 5.45 -6.53 13.44
C THR A 53 5.96 -7.62 14.39
N GLU A 54 6.74 -7.28 15.42
CA GLU A 54 7.11 -8.21 16.49
C GLU A 54 6.01 -8.31 17.55
N THR A 55 5.31 -7.19 17.82
CA THR A 55 4.20 -7.12 18.79
C THR A 55 2.82 -7.18 18.15
N ASN A 56 2.73 -7.02 16.83
CA ASN A 56 1.49 -6.94 16.05
C ASN A 56 0.60 -5.75 16.49
N GLU A 57 1.22 -4.65 16.88
CA GLU A 57 0.54 -3.45 17.37
C GLU A 57 0.75 -2.26 16.44
N ILE A 58 -0.31 -1.45 16.26
CA ILE A 58 -0.21 -0.15 15.63
C ILE A 58 0.31 0.83 16.68
N VAL A 59 1.56 1.26 16.53
CA VAL A 59 2.25 2.12 17.51
C VAL A 59 2.06 3.61 17.24
N LYS A 60 1.70 3.99 16.01
CA LYS A 60 1.43 5.37 15.62
C LYS A 60 0.54 5.43 14.37
N ARG A 61 -0.17 6.54 14.20
CA ARG A 61 -0.85 6.91 12.96
C ARG A 61 -0.54 8.36 12.60
N TYR A 62 -0.44 8.61 11.30
CA TYR A 62 -0.54 9.91 10.70
C TYR A 62 -1.89 9.98 9.96
N ASP A 63 -2.67 11.02 10.18
CA ASP A 63 -4.03 11.14 9.66
C ASP A 63 -4.33 12.52 9.02
N LEU A 64 -5.60 12.82 8.84
CA LEU A 64 -6.06 14.10 8.30
C LEU A 64 -5.54 15.32 9.11
N SER A 65 -5.33 15.17 10.41
CA SER A 65 -4.80 16.26 11.25
C SER A 65 -3.33 16.56 10.98
N ASP A 66 -2.59 15.57 10.46
CA ASP A 66 -1.21 15.70 9.99
C ASP A 66 -1.14 16.11 8.50
N GLY A 67 -2.31 16.24 7.85
CA GLY A 67 -2.44 16.57 6.44
C GLY A 67 -2.21 15.38 5.52
N VAL A 68 -2.44 14.15 5.98
CA VAL A 68 -2.45 12.92 5.18
C VAL A 68 -3.84 12.71 4.61
N ILE A 69 -3.98 12.72 3.29
CA ILE A 69 -5.28 12.60 2.59
C ILE A 69 -5.17 11.49 1.56
N GLY A 70 -5.94 10.43 1.73
CA GLY A 70 -6.01 9.32 0.79
C GLY A 70 -4.64 8.77 0.38
N PRO A 71 -3.76 8.43 1.34
CA PRO A 71 -2.44 7.91 1.02
C PRO A 71 -2.58 6.53 0.39
N ASP A 72 -1.85 6.31 -0.72
CA ASP A 72 -1.87 5.04 -1.42
C ASP A 72 -0.62 4.22 -1.13
N ASP A 73 0.56 4.82 -1.27
CA ASP A 73 1.82 4.11 -1.06
C ASP A 73 2.83 5.00 -0.32
N VAL A 74 3.87 4.37 0.26
CA VAL A 74 4.90 5.02 1.06
C VAL A 74 6.29 4.54 0.68
N ALA A 75 7.30 5.42 0.74
CA ALA A 75 8.70 5.08 0.52
C ALA A 75 9.63 5.93 1.39
N PHE A 76 10.85 5.45 1.61
CA PHE A 76 11.90 6.10 2.40
C PHE A 76 13.10 6.46 1.54
N ASN A 77 13.70 7.61 1.82
CA ASN A 77 15.02 7.94 1.31
C ASN A 77 16.13 7.45 2.28
N SER A 78 17.39 7.58 1.86
CA SER A 78 18.57 7.16 2.65
C SER A 78 18.74 7.90 3.99
N LYS A 79 18.05 9.04 4.18
CA LYS A 79 18.06 9.83 5.42
C LYS A 79 17.00 9.40 6.42
N GLY A 80 16.11 8.48 6.04
CA GLY A 80 14.98 8.06 6.84
C GLY A 80 13.79 9.03 6.79
N GLU A 81 13.74 9.91 5.82
CA GLU A 81 12.57 10.72 5.54
C GLU A 81 11.57 9.88 4.73
N PHE A 82 10.31 9.85 5.13
CA PHE A 82 9.32 9.09 4.39
C PHE A 82 8.39 9.99 3.59
N TYR A 83 8.00 9.51 2.42
CA TYR A 83 7.10 10.17 1.50
C TYR A 83 5.93 9.25 1.18
N TRP A 84 4.79 9.85 0.79
CA TRP A 84 3.60 9.13 0.36
C TRP A 84 2.97 9.78 -0.87
N THR A 85 2.22 8.98 -1.59
CA THR A 85 1.36 9.45 -2.68
C THR A 85 -0.07 9.60 -2.19
N SER A 86 -0.79 10.62 -2.67
CA SER A 86 -2.22 10.78 -2.46
C SER A 86 -2.94 10.51 -3.78
N ILE A 87 -3.52 9.33 -3.95
CA ILE A 87 -4.20 8.95 -5.18
C ILE A 87 -5.36 9.89 -5.52
N LEU A 88 -6.04 10.42 -4.50
CA LEU A 88 -7.21 11.27 -4.67
C LEU A 88 -6.86 12.71 -5.08
N THR A 89 -5.81 13.27 -4.51
CA THR A 89 -5.44 14.69 -4.70
C THR A 89 -4.31 14.89 -5.69
N GLY A 90 -3.54 13.85 -5.99
CA GLY A 90 -2.33 13.93 -6.79
C GLY A 90 -1.11 14.47 -6.04
N GLU A 91 -1.24 14.78 -4.74
CA GLU A 91 -0.13 15.29 -3.93
C GLU A 91 0.87 14.16 -3.65
N VAL A 92 2.15 14.49 -3.81
CA VAL A 92 3.27 13.69 -3.28
C VAL A 92 3.90 14.50 -2.17
N ALA A 93 3.84 13.98 -0.94
CA ALA A 93 4.32 14.68 0.24
C ALA A 93 5.14 13.74 1.14
N GLY A 94 5.82 14.31 2.12
CA GLY A 94 6.63 13.55 3.05
C GLY A 94 6.80 14.26 4.39
N PHE A 95 7.44 13.59 5.32
CA PHE A 95 7.95 14.21 6.54
C PHE A 95 9.47 14.08 6.57
N ASN A 96 10.14 15.21 6.77
CA ASN A 96 11.59 15.21 6.95
C ASN A 96 11.97 14.64 8.34
N VAL A 97 13.26 14.42 8.58
CA VAL A 97 13.78 13.91 9.87
C VAL A 97 13.42 14.73 11.10
N LYS A 98 12.95 15.98 10.92
CA LYS A 98 12.45 16.83 12.01
C LYS A 98 10.94 16.68 12.24
N GLY A 99 10.25 15.89 11.42
CA GLY A 99 8.80 15.76 11.43
C GLY A 99 8.05 16.92 10.77
N GLU A 100 8.72 17.73 9.95
CA GLU A 100 8.09 18.82 9.20
C GLU A 100 7.57 18.28 7.87
N LYS A 101 6.31 18.60 7.52
CA LYS A 101 5.73 18.19 6.23
C LYS A 101 6.42 18.91 5.08
N VAL A 102 6.79 18.16 4.06
CA VAL A 102 7.35 18.63 2.78
C VAL A 102 6.41 18.19 1.66
N ILE A 103 6.17 19.07 0.68
CA ILE A 103 5.41 18.73 -0.52
C ILE A 103 6.40 18.62 -1.67
N ALA A 104 6.59 17.40 -2.20
CA ALA A 104 7.48 17.15 -3.34
C ALA A 104 6.87 17.60 -4.68
N GLY A 105 5.54 17.69 -4.76
CA GLY A 105 4.84 18.18 -5.94
C GLY A 105 3.46 17.55 -6.13
N ASN A 106 2.87 17.80 -7.30
CA ASN A 106 1.55 17.26 -7.66
C ASN A 106 1.49 17.00 -9.18
N PRO A 107 1.75 15.77 -9.63
CA PRO A 107 1.61 15.40 -11.04
C PRO A 107 0.14 15.16 -11.46
N GLY A 108 -0.81 15.23 -10.55
CA GLY A 108 -2.23 15.02 -10.77
C GLY A 108 -2.78 13.78 -10.07
N PRO A 109 -4.12 13.67 -9.97
CA PRO A 109 -4.79 12.51 -9.36
C PRO A 109 -4.35 11.19 -10.00
N GLY A 110 -4.43 10.12 -9.22
CA GLY A 110 -4.02 8.80 -9.66
C GLY A 110 -2.60 8.42 -9.30
N VAL A 111 -1.79 9.30 -8.66
CA VAL A 111 -0.49 8.88 -8.14
C VAL A 111 -0.70 7.78 -7.11
N ASN A 112 -0.12 6.62 -7.41
CA ASN A 112 -0.31 5.40 -6.65
C ASN A 112 1.05 4.91 -6.13
N PRO A 113 1.94 4.27 -6.91
CA PRO A 113 3.18 3.77 -6.37
C PRO A 113 4.22 4.89 -6.19
N ILE A 114 5.11 4.65 -5.23
CA ILE A 114 6.23 5.53 -4.92
C ILE A 114 7.46 4.69 -4.57
N THR A 115 8.63 5.10 -5.04
CA THR A 115 9.89 4.50 -4.60
C THR A 115 11.05 5.48 -4.75
N PHE A 116 12.15 5.20 -4.05
CA PHE A 116 13.42 5.88 -4.19
C PHE A 116 14.45 4.99 -4.87
N SER A 117 15.34 5.59 -5.65
CA SER A 117 16.57 4.93 -6.07
C SER A 117 17.62 4.97 -4.97
N ASP A 118 18.71 4.21 -5.14
CA ASP A 118 19.85 4.18 -4.22
C ASP A 118 20.53 5.55 -4.04
N ASP A 119 20.36 6.46 -4.99
CA ASP A 119 20.89 7.84 -4.96
C ASP A 119 19.84 8.90 -4.60
N ASP A 120 18.76 8.48 -3.90
CA ASP A 120 17.68 9.34 -3.39
C ASP A 120 16.85 10.07 -4.46
N ARG A 121 16.74 9.55 -5.66
CA ARG A 121 15.80 10.03 -6.67
C ARG A 121 14.43 9.45 -6.39
N LEU A 122 13.40 10.29 -6.40
CA LEU A 122 12.02 9.93 -6.07
C LEU A 122 11.20 9.70 -7.33
N PHE A 123 10.55 8.54 -7.44
CA PHE A 123 9.71 8.16 -8.57
C PHE A 123 8.29 7.85 -8.13
N VAL A 124 7.32 8.28 -8.96
CA VAL A 124 5.89 7.98 -8.80
C VAL A 124 5.27 7.66 -10.15
N ALA A 125 4.25 6.82 -10.15
CA ALA A 125 3.44 6.57 -11.34
C ALA A 125 1.95 6.80 -11.05
N GLN A 126 1.15 6.97 -12.11
CA GLN A 126 -0.29 7.14 -12.02
C GLN A 126 -1.04 5.87 -12.41
N CYS A 127 -2.16 5.64 -11.72
CA CYS A 127 -3.11 4.57 -11.99
C CYS A 127 -4.54 5.10 -12.01
N PHE A 128 -5.41 4.51 -12.81
CA PHE A 128 -6.87 4.70 -12.91
C PHE A 128 -7.35 6.06 -13.42
N PHE A 129 -6.68 7.16 -13.11
CA PHE A 129 -7.05 8.50 -13.58
C PHE A 129 -6.13 8.96 -14.72
N ASP A 130 -4.91 8.49 -14.73
CA ASP A 130 -3.89 8.66 -15.75
C ASP A 130 -2.89 7.51 -15.64
N ASN A 131 -1.82 7.47 -16.47
CA ASN A 131 -0.86 6.37 -16.51
C ASN A 131 0.58 6.81 -16.75
N GLY A 132 0.91 8.03 -16.34
CA GLY A 132 2.25 8.61 -16.44
C GLY A 132 3.25 8.08 -15.42
N LEU A 133 4.54 8.19 -15.74
CA LEU A 133 5.67 7.95 -14.84
C LEU A 133 6.49 9.23 -14.68
N PHE A 134 6.78 9.60 -13.44
CA PHE A 134 7.41 10.86 -13.09
C PHE A 134 8.59 10.67 -12.14
N GLU A 135 9.58 11.57 -12.26
CA GLU A 135 10.57 11.82 -11.23
C GLU A 135 10.21 13.11 -10.49
N MET A 136 10.21 13.04 -9.18
CA MET A 136 9.87 14.15 -8.29
C MET A 136 11.14 14.72 -7.65
N ASP A 137 11.14 16.00 -7.34
CA ASP A 137 12.12 16.60 -6.45
C ASP A 137 11.64 16.46 -5.00
N PRO A 138 12.28 15.66 -4.15
CA PRO A 138 11.84 15.50 -2.77
C PRO A 138 11.76 16.81 -1.98
N SER A 139 12.53 17.84 -2.38
CA SER A 139 12.49 19.16 -1.75
C SER A 139 11.34 20.03 -2.23
N GLY A 140 10.65 19.64 -3.31
CA GLY A 140 9.55 20.41 -3.92
C GLY A 140 9.97 21.71 -4.60
N GLN A 141 11.26 21.93 -4.86
CA GLN A 141 11.75 23.18 -5.47
C GLN A 141 11.64 23.15 -7.00
N THR A 142 11.59 22.00 -7.61
CA THR A 142 11.44 21.81 -9.06
C THR A 142 10.16 21.08 -9.40
N ALA A 143 9.61 21.38 -10.58
CA ALA A 143 8.42 20.70 -11.06
C ALA A 143 8.72 19.21 -11.38
N PRO A 144 7.72 18.30 -11.28
CA PRO A 144 7.86 16.92 -11.67
C PRO A 144 8.41 16.78 -13.10
N ARG A 145 9.40 15.90 -13.28
CA ARG A 145 9.93 15.54 -14.60
C ARG A 145 9.16 14.35 -15.14
N VAL A 146 8.52 14.52 -16.27
CA VAL A 146 7.87 13.39 -16.98
C VAL A 146 8.97 12.49 -17.53
N ILE A 147 8.98 11.21 -17.11
CA ILE A 147 9.81 10.16 -17.70
C ILE A 147 9.08 9.58 -18.90
N LYS A 148 7.78 9.30 -18.73
CA LYS A 148 6.92 8.78 -19.78
C LYS A 148 5.47 9.20 -19.53
N ASP A 149 4.80 9.72 -20.57
CA ASP A 149 3.40 10.15 -20.47
C ASP A 149 2.44 8.99 -20.30
N GLU A 150 2.71 7.85 -20.97
CA GLU A 150 1.90 6.64 -20.92
C GLU A 150 2.82 5.43 -20.80
N ILE A 151 2.68 4.67 -19.68
CA ILE A 151 3.52 3.50 -19.43
C ILE A 151 2.76 2.16 -19.42
N GLY A 152 1.46 2.16 -19.28
CA GLY A 152 0.60 0.97 -19.29
C GLY A 152 -0.85 1.31 -19.62
N GLU A 153 -1.72 0.30 -19.73
CA GLU A 153 -3.17 0.49 -19.92
C GLU A 153 -3.82 0.80 -18.58
N PHE A 154 -4.53 1.93 -18.45
CA PHE A 154 -5.26 2.39 -17.26
C PHE A 154 -4.45 2.56 -15.96
N CYS A 155 -3.34 1.87 -15.83
CA CYS A 155 -2.42 1.95 -14.70
C CYS A 155 -1.00 1.88 -15.25
N GLY A 156 -0.23 2.92 -14.99
CA GLY A 156 1.12 3.04 -15.50
C GLY A 156 2.01 1.95 -14.93
N LEU A 157 2.32 2.05 -13.66
CA LEU A 157 2.89 1.00 -12.82
C LEU A 157 2.13 1.00 -11.50
N ASN A 158 1.93 -0.17 -10.92
CA ASN A 158 1.46 -0.32 -9.53
C ASN A 158 2.64 -0.84 -8.71
N GLY A 159 2.65 -0.72 -7.40
CA GLY A 159 3.69 -1.19 -6.48
C GLY A 159 5.11 -1.33 -7.07
N MET A 160 5.89 -0.24 -7.10
CA MET A 160 7.21 -0.17 -7.74
C MET A 160 8.34 -0.43 -6.76
N ASP A 161 9.49 -0.91 -7.28
CA ASP A 161 10.73 -0.97 -6.54
C ASP A 161 11.95 -0.67 -7.42
N TRP A 162 13.04 -0.24 -6.81
CA TRP A 162 14.31 0.02 -7.47
C TRP A 162 15.14 -1.26 -7.52
N GLY A 163 15.46 -1.70 -8.71
CA GLY A 163 16.19 -2.95 -8.92
C GLY A 163 17.70 -2.81 -8.72
N PRO A 164 18.40 -3.92 -8.39
CA PRO A 164 19.84 -3.94 -8.15
C PRO A 164 20.67 -3.64 -9.42
N ASP A 165 20.04 -3.64 -10.58
CA ASP A 165 20.63 -3.28 -11.87
C ASP A 165 20.49 -1.78 -12.21
N GLY A 166 19.97 -0.96 -11.27
CA GLY A 166 19.79 0.47 -11.46
C GLY A 166 18.60 0.83 -12.37
N ARG A 167 17.59 -0.02 -12.44
CA ARG A 167 16.35 0.21 -13.18
C ARG A 167 15.15 0.21 -12.24
N LEU A 168 14.12 0.94 -12.62
CA LEU A 168 12.85 0.96 -11.90
C LEU A 168 11.99 -0.22 -12.37
N TYR A 169 11.56 -1.07 -11.44
CA TYR A 169 10.69 -2.21 -11.71
C TYR A 169 9.26 -1.93 -11.27
N GLY A 170 8.29 -2.43 -12.02
CA GLY A 170 6.89 -2.35 -11.62
C GLY A 170 5.98 -3.21 -12.50
N PRO A 171 4.82 -3.59 -11.96
CA PRO A 171 3.80 -4.31 -12.72
C PRO A 171 3.05 -3.34 -13.63
N ARG A 172 2.86 -3.73 -14.88
CA ARG A 172 1.81 -3.19 -15.72
C ARG A 172 0.56 -4.03 -15.51
N TRP A 173 -0.28 -3.59 -14.61
CA TRP A 173 -1.39 -4.36 -14.03
C TRP A 173 -2.27 -5.03 -15.10
N PHE A 174 -2.84 -4.23 -15.99
CA PHE A 174 -3.73 -4.73 -17.04
C PHE A 174 -3.01 -5.40 -18.21
N ASN A 175 -1.68 -5.28 -18.30
CA ASN A 175 -0.85 -5.98 -19.29
C ASN A 175 -0.36 -7.35 -18.78
N ASN A 176 -0.62 -7.71 -17.50
CA ASN A 176 -0.23 -8.99 -16.88
C ASN A 176 1.27 -9.29 -16.96
N GLU A 177 2.08 -8.28 -16.71
CA GLU A 177 3.54 -8.39 -16.82
C GLU A 177 4.26 -7.45 -15.86
N ILE A 178 5.52 -7.80 -15.54
CA ILE A 178 6.46 -6.90 -14.91
C ILE A 178 7.38 -6.33 -15.97
N VAL A 179 7.62 -5.03 -15.88
CA VAL A 179 8.61 -4.33 -16.70
C VAL A 179 9.66 -3.66 -15.85
N SER A 180 10.84 -3.39 -16.46
CA SER A 180 11.81 -2.47 -15.92
C SER A 180 11.94 -1.24 -16.80
N VAL A 181 12.22 -0.09 -16.20
CA VAL A 181 12.36 1.19 -16.88
C VAL A 181 13.74 1.77 -16.60
N ASN A 182 14.45 2.15 -17.64
CA ASN A 182 15.59 3.05 -17.50
C ASN A 182 15.04 4.48 -17.40
N VAL A 183 15.12 5.08 -16.22
CA VAL A 183 14.48 6.37 -15.90
C VAL A 183 15.11 7.57 -16.62
N ASP A 184 16.30 7.43 -17.17
CA ASP A 184 17.01 8.49 -17.90
C ASP A 184 16.69 8.47 -19.40
N THR A 185 16.49 7.27 -19.98
CA THR A 185 16.22 7.09 -21.41
C THR A 185 14.77 6.75 -21.72
N ALA A 186 13.95 6.47 -20.69
CA ALA A 186 12.58 5.96 -20.79
C ALA A 186 12.48 4.61 -21.57
N GLU A 187 13.58 3.86 -21.67
CA GLU A 187 13.58 2.52 -22.24
C GLU A 187 12.86 1.54 -21.32
N ILE A 188 11.87 0.83 -21.85
CA ILE A 188 11.09 -0.19 -21.13
C ILE A 188 11.54 -1.57 -21.60
N ARG A 189 11.74 -2.50 -20.65
CA ARG A 189 11.97 -3.93 -20.90
C ARG A 189 10.93 -4.75 -20.19
N LYS A 190 10.45 -5.80 -20.87
CA LYS A 190 9.63 -6.83 -20.23
C LYS A 190 10.54 -7.80 -19.49
N GLU A 191 10.32 -7.96 -18.21
CA GLU A 191 11.10 -8.84 -17.33
C GLU A 191 10.38 -10.16 -17.07
N VAL A 192 9.08 -10.09 -16.68
CA VAL A 192 8.28 -11.27 -16.34
C VAL A 192 6.93 -11.19 -17.03
N GLY A 193 6.44 -12.29 -17.55
CA GLY A 193 5.10 -12.43 -18.12
C GLY A 193 4.36 -13.65 -17.61
N GLY A 194 3.11 -13.81 -18.06
CA GLY A 194 2.26 -14.92 -17.66
C GLY A 194 1.86 -14.82 -16.16
N LEU A 195 1.52 -13.62 -15.76
CA LEU A 195 0.94 -13.26 -14.46
C LEU A 195 -0.55 -12.96 -14.65
N ASN A 196 -1.27 -12.81 -13.55
CA ASN A 196 -2.67 -12.44 -13.54
C ASN A 196 -2.91 -11.24 -12.63
N VAL A 197 -3.00 -10.04 -13.22
CA VAL A 197 -3.21 -8.78 -12.49
C VAL A 197 -2.15 -8.57 -11.39
N PRO A 198 -0.85 -8.54 -11.74
CA PRO A 198 0.20 -8.33 -10.74
C PRO A 198 0.11 -6.91 -10.16
N ALA A 199 0.12 -6.78 -8.83
CA ALA A 199 -0.08 -5.50 -8.15
C ALA A 199 1.21 -4.86 -7.64
N ALA A 200 2.20 -5.63 -7.19
CA ALA A 200 3.42 -5.06 -6.61
C ALA A 200 4.65 -5.91 -6.88
N VAL A 201 5.81 -5.27 -6.76
CA VAL A 201 7.12 -5.92 -6.80
C VAL A 201 8.00 -5.37 -5.68
N ASN A 202 8.86 -6.23 -5.10
CA ASN A 202 9.99 -5.82 -4.27
C ASN A 202 11.17 -6.74 -4.47
N PHE A 203 12.37 -6.19 -4.23
CA PHE A 203 13.60 -6.97 -4.16
C PHE A 203 13.98 -7.24 -2.71
N ASN A 204 14.45 -8.45 -2.43
CA ASN A 204 15.04 -8.75 -1.13
C ASN A 204 16.53 -8.38 -1.09
N SER A 205 17.18 -8.58 0.07
CA SER A 205 18.60 -8.26 0.28
C SER A 205 19.56 -8.99 -0.66
N LYS A 206 19.09 -10.08 -1.30
CA LYS A 206 19.88 -10.90 -2.25
C LYS A 206 19.65 -10.48 -3.72
N GLY A 207 18.82 -9.47 -3.96
CA GLY A 207 18.42 -9.06 -5.30
C GLY A 207 17.46 -10.03 -5.99
N GLU A 208 16.76 -10.87 -5.24
CA GLU A 208 15.71 -11.75 -5.75
C GLU A 208 14.40 -10.96 -5.83
N LEU A 209 13.71 -11.04 -6.96
CA LEU A 209 12.46 -10.30 -7.19
C LEU A 209 11.26 -11.07 -6.66
N PHE A 210 10.45 -10.41 -5.85
CA PHE A 210 9.15 -10.89 -5.41
C PHE A 210 8.04 -10.10 -6.10
N ILE A 211 6.98 -10.80 -6.49
CA ILE A 211 5.84 -10.24 -7.24
C ILE A 211 4.56 -10.66 -6.54
N LEU A 212 3.69 -9.70 -6.26
CA LEU A 212 2.34 -10.00 -5.82
C LEU A 212 1.44 -10.19 -7.04
N ASP A 213 1.08 -11.44 -7.33
CA ASP A 213 0.18 -11.82 -8.43
C ASP A 213 -1.26 -11.89 -7.91
N THR A 214 -1.90 -10.72 -7.81
CA THR A 214 -3.15 -10.51 -7.09
C THR A 214 -4.30 -11.31 -7.69
N GLY A 215 -4.38 -11.41 -9.01
CA GLY A 215 -5.46 -12.15 -9.67
C GLY A 215 -5.42 -13.66 -9.41
N ASP A 216 -4.24 -14.20 -9.10
CA ASP A 216 -4.06 -15.60 -8.71
C ASP A 216 -3.95 -15.78 -7.18
N GLY A 217 -3.94 -14.68 -6.41
CA GLY A 217 -3.87 -14.69 -4.94
C GLY A 217 -2.56 -15.26 -4.41
N LYS A 218 -1.43 -14.98 -5.05
CA LYS A 218 -0.13 -15.57 -4.69
C LYS A 218 1.04 -14.60 -4.75
N VAL A 219 2.08 -14.94 -4.01
CA VAL A 219 3.40 -14.34 -4.15
C VAL A 219 4.26 -15.22 -5.06
N VAL A 220 4.85 -14.62 -6.07
CA VAL A 220 5.77 -15.27 -7.01
C VAL A 220 7.18 -14.76 -6.74
N LYS A 221 8.16 -15.67 -6.72
CA LYS A 221 9.58 -15.35 -6.60
C LYS A 221 10.28 -15.59 -7.93
N VAL A 222 11.18 -14.66 -8.31
CA VAL A 222 11.99 -14.76 -9.52
C VAL A 222 13.46 -14.70 -9.14
N VAL A 223 14.21 -15.73 -9.53
CA VAL A 223 15.66 -15.84 -9.33
C VAL A 223 16.30 -16.19 -10.67
N ASP A 224 17.28 -15.42 -11.10
CA ASP A 224 17.97 -15.62 -12.39
C ASP A 224 16.99 -15.75 -13.58
N GLY A 225 15.91 -14.97 -13.57
CA GLY A 225 14.85 -15.00 -14.57
C GLY A 225 13.92 -16.22 -14.51
N ILE A 226 14.07 -17.08 -13.52
CA ILE A 226 13.21 -18.27 -13.31
C ILE A 226 12.13 -17.93 -12.29
N LYS A 227 10.87 -18.03 -12.74
CA LYS A 227 9.66 -17.79 -11.95
C LYS A 227 9.26 -19.07 -11.19
N SER A 228 8.94 -18.92 -9.90
CA SER A 228 8.37 -19.97 -9.04
C SER A 228 7.31 -19.41 -8.09
N ASP A 229 6.30 -20.20 -7.75
CA ASP A 229 5.34 -19.81 -6.72
C ASP A 229 6.04 -19.85 -5.36
N TYR A 230 5.93 -18.76 -4.58
CA TYR A 230 6.53 -18.65 -3.25
C TYR A 230 5.52 -18.94 -2.16
N ALA A 231 4.34 -18.33 -2.21
CA ALA A 231 3.25 -18.57 -1.29
C ALA A 231 1.90 -18.42 -1.99
N LEU A 232 0.93 -19.27 -1.65
CA LEU A 232 -0.47 -19.09 -2.01
C LEU A 232 -1.14 -18.38 -0.83
N VAL A 233 -1.80 -17.26 -1.11
CA VAL A 233 -2.43 -16.41 -0.10
C VAL A 233 -3.93 -16.37 -0.38
N GLU A 234 -4.55 -15.20 -0.25
CA GLU A 234 -5.97 -14.98 -0.53
C GLU A 234 -6.14 -14.00 -1.69
N LEU A 235 -7.37 -13.84 -2.16
CA LEU A 235 -7.70 -12.81 -3.15
C LEU A 235 -7.85 -11.43 -2.48
N GLY A 236 -7.78 -10.37 -3.28
CA GLY A 236 -7.94 -9.00 -2.79
C GLY A 236 -6.67 -8.39 -2.18
N LEU A 237 -5.52 -8.98 -2.50
CA LEU A 237 -4.21 -8.46 -2.13
C LEU A 237 -3.88 -7.20 -2.96
N ASP A 238 -3.13 -6.27 -2.36
CA ASP A 238 -2.80 -5.00 -3.01
C ASP A 238 -1.29 -4.73 -3.10
N ASN A 239 -0.55 -4.89 -2.02
CA ASN A 239 0.88 -4.59 -2.01
C ASN A 239 1.69 -5.62 -1.22
N LEU A 240 3.01 -5.58 -1.37
CA LEU A 240 3.93 -6.38 -0.57
C LEU A 240 5.10 -5.52 -0.08
N ALA A 241 5.66 -5.90 1.06
CA ALA A 241 6.87 -5.32 1.63
C ALA A 241 7.81 -6.44 2.12
N ILE A 242 9.10 -6.17 2.12
CA ILE A 242 10.11 -7.12 2.61
C ILE A 242 10.92 -6.44 3.72
N ASP A 243 11.10 -7.13 4.85
CA ASP A 243 11.87 -6.61 5.97
C ASP A 243 13.38 -6.88 5.82
N ALA A 244 14.17 -6.42 6.79
CA ALA A 244 15.61 -6.60 6.81
C ALA A 244 16.08 -8.07 6.99
N ASN A 245 15.17 -8.98 7.35
CA ASN A 245 15.42 -10.41 7.47
C ASN A 245 15.06 -11.19 6.21
N ASP A 246 14.61 -10.51 5.15
CA ASP A 246 14.02 -11.08 3.93
C ASP A 246 12.65 -11.74 4.16
N ASP A 247 11.95 -11.39 5.25
CA ASP A 247 10.58 -11.83 5.50
C ASP A 247 9.60 -11.01 4.62
N VAL A 248 8.64 -11.70 4.01
CA VAL A 248 7.69 -11.10 3.06
C VAL A 248 6.35 -10.85 3.74
N PHE A 249 5.85 -9.64 3.60
CA PHE A 249 4.55 -9.20 4.11
C PHE A 249 3.66 -8.79 2.95
N VAL A 250 2.37 -9.10 3.04
CA VAL A 250 1.37 -8.72 2.03
C VAL A 250 0.21 -7.99 2.68
N SER A 251 -0.33 -6.99 1.97
CA SER A 251 -1.52 -6.25 2.38
C SER A 251 -2.76 -6.75 1.66
N SER A 252 -3.90 -6.69 2.34
CA SER A 252 -5.22 -6.91 1.74
C SER A 252 -6.04 -5.63 1.78
N TYR A 253 -6.35 -5.08 0.61
CA TYR A 253 -7.26 -3.95 0.48
C TYR A 253 -8.68 -4.33 0.89
N SER A 254 -9.14 -5.52 0.50
CA SER A 254 -10.52 -5.95 0.76
C SER A 254 -10.78 -6.24 2.23
N GLU A 255 -9.82 -6.84 2.92
CA GLU A 255 -9.98 -7.30 4.30
C GLU A 255 -9.35 -6.35 5.33
N GLY A 256 -8.45 -5.46 4.91
CA GLY A 256 -7.67 -4.61 5.82
C GLY A 256 -6.70 -5.39 6.70
N SER A 257 -6.30 -6.59 6.26
CA SER A 257 -5.34 -7.44 6.95
C SER A 257 -3.91 -7.19 6.47
N ILE A 258 -2.94 -7.54 7.31
CA ILE A 258 -1.52 -7.68 6.94
C ILE A 258 -1.07 -9.07 7.35
N LEU A 259 -0.47 -9.78 6.38
CA LEU A 259 -0.03 -11.15 6.54
C LEU A 259 1.47 -11.25 6.30
N LYS A 260 2.19 -11.98 7.14
CA LYS A 260 3.54 -12.45 6.87
C LYS A 260 3.45 -13.80 6.16
N VAL A 261 4.10 -13.94 5.01
CA VAL A 261 3.95 -15.11 4.16
C VAL A 261 5.30 -15.79 3.89
N SER A 262 5.27 -17.10 3.84
CA SER A 262 6.42 -17.94 3.52
C SER A 262 5.98 -19.22 2.79
N PRO A 263 6.90 -19.99 2.21
CA PRO A 263 6.58 -21.32 1.65
C PRO A 263 6.02 -22.31 2.68
N ASP A 264 6.31 -22.09 3.97
CA ASP A 264 5.90 -22.97 5.06
C ASP A 264 4.53 -22.58 5.66
N GLY A 265 4.03 -21.37 5.39
CA GLY A 265 2.72 -20.92 5.87
C GLY A 265 2.52 -19.42 5.90
N ILE A 266 1.39 -19.04 6.47
CA ILE A 266 0.93 -17.67 6.62
C ILE A 266 0.74 -17.37 8.10
N GLU A 267 1.25 -16.22 8.54
CA GLU A 267 1.07 -15.68 9.88
C GLU A 267 0.30 -14.35 9.76
N GLU A 268 -0.73 -14.19 10.60
CA GLU A 268 -1.50 -12.95 10.65
C GLU A 268 -0.81 -11.92 11.55
N VAL A 269 -0.37 -10.80 10.98
CA VAL A 269 0.23 -9.67 11.71
C VAL A 269 -0.86 -8.74 12.21
N LEU A 270 -1.77 -8.31 11.31
CA LEU A 270 -2.98 -7.60 11.68
C LEU A 270 -4.19 -8.34 11.12
N PRO A 271 -5.17 -8.67 11.98
CA PRO A 271 -6.37 -9.35 11.55
C PRO A 271 -7.21 -8.47 10.63
N GLY A 272 -7.76 -9.13 9.60
CA GLY A 272 -8.75 -8.54 8.74
C GLY A 272 -10.13 -8.44 9.40
N GLY A 273 -11.07 -7.89 8.65
CA GLY A 273 -12.45 -7.72 9.10
C GLY A 273 -13.25 -6.89 8.11
N ILE A 274 -14.30 -6.23 8.56
CA ILE A 274 -15.02 -5.27 7.74
C ILE A 274 -14.13 -4.03 7.60
N SER A 275 -13.47 -3.90 6.45
CA SER A 275 -12.57 -2.77 6.18
C SER A 275 -13.33 -1.49 5.84
N HIS A 276 -14.52 -1.62 5.22
CA HIS A 276 -15.40 -0.48 4.92
C HIS A 276 -16.85 -0.96 4.84
N ALA A 277 -17.68 -0.46 5.75
CA ALA A 277 -19.10 -0.76 5.77
C ALA A 277 -19.88 0.24 4.90
N GLY A 278 -20.68 -0.27 3.96
CA GLY A 278 -21.47 0.55 3.02
C GLY A 278 -22.94 0.73 3.37
N GLY A 279 -23.44 0.16 4.47
CA GLY A 279 -24.86 0.23 4.79
C GLY A 279 -25.21 -0.21 6.20
N ILE A 280 -26.41 0.16 6.63
CA ILE A 280 -27.01 -0.28 7.89
C ILE A 280 -28.26 -1.10 7.54
N ALA A 281 -28.39 -2.29 8.13
CA ALA A 281 -29.60 -3.09 8.05
C ALA A 281 -30.38 -3.03 9.36
N VAL A 282 -31.72 -3.09 9.26
CA VAL A 282 -32.62 -3.21 10.43
C VAL A 282 -33.30 -4.55 10.33
N ALA A 283 -33.15 -5.40 11.34
CA ALA A 283 -33.83 -6.68 11.45
C ALA A 283 -34.92 -6.58 12.53
N GLY A 284 -36.18 -6.56 12.10
CA GLY A 284 -37.30 -6.39 13.02
C GLY A 284 -37.35 -4.96 13.60
N ASN A 285 -37.25 -4.85 14.91
CA ASN A 285 -37.21 -3.57 15.63
C ASN A 285 -35.80 -3.18 16.09
N ASP A 286 -34.79 -4.00 15.77
CA ASP A 286 -33.43 -3.80 16.20
C ASP A 286 -32.57 -3.36 15.03
N LEU A 287 -31.67 -2.40 15.26
CA LEU A 287 -30.63 -1.99 14.34
C LEU A 287 -29.52 -3.05 14.37
N ILE A 288 -29.12 -3.51 13.21
CA ILE A 288 -27.94 -4.37 13.05
C ILE A 288 -26.86 -3.60 12.32
#